data_577ef3f3e3f973ed5fec0b388cbfbd0d
#
_entry.id   577ef3f3e3f973ed5fec0b388cbfbd0d
#
_cell.length_a   1.000
_cell.length_b   1.000
_cell.length_c   1.000
_cell.angle_alpha   90.00
_cell.angle_beta   90.00
_cell.angle_gamma   90.00
#
_symmetry.space_group_name_H-M   'P 1'
#
loop_
_entity.id
_entity.type
_entity.pdbx_description
1 polymer ?
#
loop_
_entity_poly.entity_id
_entity_poly.type
_entity_poly.pdbx_seq_one_letter_code
_entity_poly.pdbx_strand_id
1 'polypeptide(L)'
;MNNVKYDVNDMPKPGLLVGLSFQHLFAMFGATVLVPILVGIDPAIALFSSGLGTLAHLTVTKYKIPAYMGSSFAYIAAMQTLMKTDGIAAVAQGAMAGGLVYLLVALIVKYAGKDWIDKVLPPIVVGPIIMVIGLNLAANAVNDATTLNKSYSIYALLISMVTLFAVILFNMYGKKIIGVIPILLGLIVGYIFSAVLGLLTGHSFINFSEVAAAHWIQVPNFDIPFVDYSFKLYPSAILTMAPIAFVTMTEHFGHVMVLNSLTERDYFKDPGLDRTLTGDGLAQIIAGFFGAPPVTSYGENIGVMALSKVYSVYVIDR
;
A
#
# COMPACT_ATOMS: atom_id res chain seq x y z
N MET A 1 9.41 -28.05 11.92
CA MET A 1 10.25 -27.56 10.80
C MET A 1 9.31 -27.05 9.73
N ASN A 2 9.20 -25.74 9.57
CA ASN A 2 8.36 -25.14 8.53
C ASN A 2 8.98 -25.50 7.18
N ASN A 3 8.16 -26.01 6.24
CA ASN A 3 8.56 -26.31 4.86
C ASN A 3 8.84 -24.99 4.09
N VAL A 4 9.92 -24.29 4.44
CA VAL A 4 10.40 -23.11 3.71
C VAL A 4 10.80 -23.57 2.33
N LYS A 5 10.23 -22.98 1.28
CA LYS A 5 10.56 -23.33 -0.11
C LYS A 5 11.76 -22.55 -0.61
N TYR A 6 11.80 -21.25 -0.27
CA TYR A 6 12.90 -20.34 -0.56
C TYR A 6 13.09 -19.39 0.60
N ASP A 7 14.29 -19.36 1.16
CA ASP A 7 14.68 -18.44 2.22
C ASP A 7 14.97 -17.04 1.64
N VAL A 8 15.22 -16.07 2.51
CA VAL A 8 15.36 -14.64 2.19
C VAL A 8 16.42 -14.39 1.11
N ASN A 9 17.53 -15.08 1.16
CA ASN A 9 18.66 -14.91 0.24
C ASN A 9 18.66 -15.88 -0.95
N ASP A 10 17.67 -16.77 -1.02
CA ASP A 10 17.59 -17.76 -2.10
C ASP A 10 17.04 -17.13 -3.38
N MET A 11 17.66 -17.41 -4.50
CA MET A 11 17.17 -16.99 -5.81
C MET A 11 16.38 -18.11 -6.48
N PRO A 12 15.05 -17.96 -6.65
CA PRO A 12 14.26 -18.96 -7.39
C PRO A 12 14.69 -19.08 -8.85
N LYS A 13 14.40 -20.22 -9.48
CA LYS A 13 14.60 -20.41 -10.93
C LYS A 13 13.82 -19.33 -11.71
N PRO A 14 14.33 -18.82 -12.86
CA PRO A 14 13.76 -17.69 -13.57
C PRO A 14 12.24 -17.77 -13.84
N GLY A 15 11.74 -18.90 -14.33
CA GLY A 15 10.31 -19.07 -14.60
C GLY A 15 9.44 -19.03 -13.32
N LEU A 16 9.95 -19.60 -12.22
CA LEU A 16 9.26 -19.56 -10.92
C LEU A 16 9.37 -18.16 -10.29
N LEU A 17 10.52 -17.49 -10.43
CA LEU A 17 10.75 -16.14 -9.97
C LEU A 17 9.70 -15.19 -10.56
N VAL A 18 9.52 -15.19 -11.87
CA VAL A 18 8.53 -14.37 -12.57
C VAL A 18 7.10 -14.66 -12.05
N GLY A 19 6.71 -15.93 -11.95
CA GLY A 19 5.39 -16.31 -11.47
C GLY A 19 5.12 -15.86 -10.02
N LEU A 20 6.13 -15.96 -9.14
CA LEU A 20 6.03 -15.51 -7.75
C LEU A 20 6.02 -13.98 -7.65
N SER A 21 6.81 -13.27 -8.46
CA SER A 21 6.78 -11.79 -8.50
C SER A 21 5.43 -11.28 -8.99
N PHE A 22 4.83 -11.89 -10.01
CA PHE A 22 3.45 -11.58 -10.41
C PHE A 22 2.44 -11.82 -9.28
N GLN A 23 2.63 -12.85 -8.45
CA GLN A 23 1.77 -13.11 -7.30
C GLN A 23 1.82 -11.95 -6.29
N HIS A 24 3.01 -11.41 -6.01
CA HIS A 24 3.18 -10.24 -5.15
C HIS A 24 2.60 -8.97 -5.79
N LEU A 25 2.80 -8.78 -7.09
CA LEU A 25 2.20 -7.68 -7.85
C LEU A 25 0.67 -7.68 -7.73
N PHE A 26 0.03 -8.82 -7.94
CA PHE A 26 -1.44 -8.92 -7.83
C PHE A 26 -1.95 -8.76 -6.39
N ALA A 27 -1.19 -9.17 -5.39
CA ALA A 27 -1.60 -9.00 -3.99
C ALA A 27 -1.62 -7.52 -3.58
N MET A 28 -0.60 -6.73 -4.00
CA MET A 28 -0.49 -5.32 -3.65
C MET A 28 -1.34 -4.41 -4.54
N PHE A 29 -1.70 -4.87 -5.76
CA PHE A 29 -2.29 -4.02 -6.81
C PHE A 29 -3.55 -3.29 -6.32
N GLY A 30 -4.49 -4.04 -5.71
CA GLY A 30 -5.76 -3.47 -5.26
C GLY A 30 -5.58 -2.32 -4.29
N ALA A 31 -4.76 -2.50 -3.27
CA ALA A 31 -4.51 -1.50 -2.24
C ALA A 31 -3.70 -0.31 -2.78
N THR A 32 -2.64 -0.57 -3.56
CA THR A 32 -1.77 0.49 -4.10
C THR A 32 -2.49 1.39 -5.09
N VAL A 33 -3.43 0.85 -5.88
CA VAL A 33 -4.21 1.61 -6.87
C VAL A 33 -5.42 2.31 -6.23
N LEU A 34 -6.04 1.73 -5.20
CA LEU A 34 -7.22 2.30 -4.56
C LEU A 34 -6.93 3.63 -3.88
N VAL A 35 -5.82 3.74 -3.14
CA VAL A 35 -5.46 4.95 -2.39
C VAL A 35 -5.37 6.19 -3.30
N PRO A 36 -4.59 6.20 -4.39
CA PRO A 36 -4.53 7.36 -5.28
C PRO A 36 -5.88 7.67 -5.93
N ILE A 37 -6.70 6.67 -6.31
CA ILE A 37 -8.04 6.89 -6.85
C ILE A 37 -8.93 7.64 -5.84
N LEU A 38 -8.94 7.22 -4.56
CA LEU A 38 -9.74 7.87 -3.52
C LEU A 38 -9.31 9.31 -3.23
N VAL A 39 -8.05 9.63 -3.50
CA VAL A 39 -7.47 10.97 -3.27
C VAL A 39 -7.55 11.85 -4.53
N GLY A 40 -7.69 11.26 -5.71
CA GLY A 40 -7.69 11.96 -7.00
C GLY A 40 -6.27 12.14 -7.57
N ILE A 41 -5.37 11.21 -7.29
CA ILE A 41 -3.99 11.15 -7.83
C ILE A 41 -3.94 10.05 -8.89
N ASP A 42 -3.08 10.22 -9.91
CA ASP A 42 -2.88 9.20 -10.94
C ASP A 42 -2.29 7.91 -10.32
N PRO A 43 -2.97 6.75 -10.45
CA PRO A 43 -2.48 5.48 -9.93
C PRO A 43 -1.11 5.06 -10.49
N ALA A 44 -0.76 5.49 -11.69
CA ALA A 44 0.52 5.18 -12.31
C ALA A 44 1.71 5.76 -11.52
N ILE A 45 1.54 6.97 -10.95
CA ILE A 45 2.55 7.60 -10.08
C ILE A 45 2.74 6.77 -8.80
N ALA A 46 1.63 6.30 -8.20
CA ALA A 46 1.68 5.48 -6.99
C ALA A 46 2.38 4.15 -7.23
N LEU A 47 2.09 3.46 -8.35
CA LEU A 47 2.76 2.20 -8.72
C LEU A 47 4.26 2.41 -8.95
N PHE A 48 4.64 3.45 -9.70
CA PHE A 48 6.03 3.81 -9.93
C PHE A 48 6.76 4.10 -8.61
N SER A 49 6.17 4.92 -7.75
CA SER A 49 6.77 5.30 -6.47
C SER A 49 6.84 4.13 -5.48
N SER A 50 5.86 3.21 -5.51
CA SER A 50 5.90 1.97 -4.74
C SER A 50 7.09 1.09 -5.17
N GLY A 51 7.32 0.96 -6.46
CA GLY A 51 8.47 0.22 -7.00
C GLY A 51 9.79 0.84 -6.55
N LEU A 52 10.00 2.14 -6.79
CA LEU A 52 11.21 2.85 -6.36
C LEU A 52 11.38 2.84 -4.83
N GLY A 53 10.29 3.03 -4.08
CA GLY A 53 10.29 2.97 -2.63
C GLY A 53 10.71 1.58 -2.10
N THR A 54 10.21 0.52 -2.74
CA THR A 54 10.60 -0.86 -2.43
C THR A 54 12.09 -1.08 -2.68
N LEU A 55 12.61 -0.66 -3.84
CA LEU A 55 14.04 -0.76 -4.16
C LEU A 55 14.91 0.02 -3.17
N ALA A 56 14.49 1.24 -2.79
CA ALA A 56 15.18 2.03 -1.79
C ALA A 56 15.20 1.34 -0.43
N HIS A 57 14.05 0.80 0.01
CA HIS A 57 13.94 0.03 1.27
C HIS A 57 14.85 -1.20 1.25
N LEU A 58 14.81 -2.01 0.19
CA LEU A 58 15.66 -3.21 0.06
C LEU A 58 17.15 -2.84 0.07
N THR A 59 17.53 -1.76 -0.60
CA THR A 59 18.92 -1.28 -0.65
C THR A 59 19.41 -0.86 0.75
N VAL A 60 18.63 -0.07 1.47
CA VAL A 60 18.97 0.41 2.84
C VAL A 60 19.04 -0.75 3.82
N THR A 61 18.13 -1.72 3.70
CA THR A 61 18.11 -2.92 4.54
C THR A 61 19.08 -4.01 4.08
N LYS A 62 19.91 -3.71 3.06
CA LYS A 62 20.92 -4.60 2.47
C LYS A 62 20.33 -5.92 1.98
N TYR A 63 19.13 -5.89 1.41
CA TYR A 63 18.40 -7.07 0.92
C TYR A 63 18.20 -8.15 2.00
N LYS A 64 18.12 -7.76 3.28
CA LYS A 64 17.96 -8.71 4.39
C LYS A 64 16.50 -8.93 4.80
N ILE A 65 15.60 -7.99 4.52
CA ILE A 65 14.19 -8.07 4.89
C ILE A 65 13.32 -8.02 3.63
N PRO A 66 12.46 -9.03 3.40
CA PRO A 66 11.56 -9.05 2.26
C PRO A 66 10.31 -8.21 2.58
N ALA A 67 10.35 -6.91 2.32
CA ALA A 67 9.23 -6.02 2.51
C ALA A 67 8.92 -5.27 1.21
N TYR A 68 7.64 -5.20 0.85
CA TYR A 68 7.12 -4.41 -0.25
C TYR A 68 6.54 -3.11 0.30
N MET A 69 6.80 -1.98 -0.38
CA MET A 69 6.27 -0.66 -0.03
C MET A 69 5.10 -0.30 -0.93
N GLY A 70 3.97 0.11 -0.37
CA GLY A 70 2.82 0.53 -1.14
C GLY A 70 2.05 1.66 -0.48
N SER A 71 1.04 2.21 -1.17
CA SER A 71 0.31 3.40 -0.74
C SER A 71 -0.39 3.21 0.61
N SER A 72 -0.17 4.10 1.55
CA SER A 72 -0.70 4.00 2.92
C SER A 72 -2.14 4.50 3.04
N PHE A 73 -3.02 3.66 3.58
CA PHE A 73 -4.41 4.01 3.89
C PHE A 73 -4.55 5.03 5.02
N ALA A 74 -3.58 5.07 5.94
CA ALA A 74 -3.61 5.96 7.09
C ALA A 74 -3.67 7.45 6.71
N TYR A 75 -3.14 7.81 5.54
CA TYR A 75 -3.08 9.18 5.07
C TYR A 75 -4.29 9.62 4.25
N ILE A 76 -5.23 8.74 3.86
CA ILE A 76 -6.31 9.06 2.90
C ILE A 76 -7.11 10.29 3.34
N ALA A 77 -7.60 10.34 4.57
CA ALA A 77 -8.43 11.45 5.05
C ALA A 77 -7.68 12.79 5.04
N ALA A 78 -6.41 12.78 5.45
CA ALA A 78 -5.55 13.95 5.42
C ALA A 78 -5.30 14.42 3.98
N MET A 79 -4.96 13.48 3.08
CA MET A 79 -4.73 13.79 1.66
C MET A 79 -5.98 14.31 0.98
N GLN A 80 -7.15 13.71 1.21
CA GLN A 80 -8.44 14.19 0.65
C GLN A 80 -8.75 15.61 1.07
N THR A 81 -8.43 15.97 2.32
CA THR A 81 -8.61 17.33 2.81
C THR A 81 -7.64 18.30 2.13
N LEU A 82 -6.35 17.95 2.10
CA LEU A 82 -5.30 18.79 1.50
C LEU A 82 -5.48 18.95 -0.02
N MET A 83 -5.91 17.90 -0.72
CA MET A 83 -6.22 18.00 -2.17
C MET A 83 -7.31 19.04 -2.46
N LYS A 84 -8.31 19.19 -1.57
CA LYS A 84 -9.39 20.18 -1.73
C LYS A 84 -8.96 21.59 -1.40
N THR A 85 -8.03 21.79 -0.46
CA THR A 85 -7.63 23.12 0.05
C THR A 85 -6.37 23.65 -0.63
N ASP A 86 -5.35 22.82 -0.76
CA ASP A 86 -3.99 23.24 -1.10
C ASP A 86 -3.41 22.47 -2.32
N GLY A 87 -4.07 21.41 -2.77
CA GLY A 87 -3.69 20.63 -3.95
C GLY A 87 -2.55 19.64 -3.73
N ILE A 88 -2.08 19.06 -4.85
CA ILE A 88 -1.09 17.96 -4.86
C ILE A 88 0.26 18.38 -4.25
N ALA A 89 0.70 19.62 -4.43
CA ALA A 89 1.94 20.11 -3.87
C ALA A 89 1.98 20.06 -2.32
N ALA A 90 0.84 20.30 -1.68
CA ALA A 90 0.71 20.17 -0.23
C ALA A 90 0.78 18.70 0.20
N VAL A 91 0.08 17.81 -0.51
CA VAL A 91 0.12 16.36 -0.26
C VAL A 91 1.54 15.84 -0.40
N ALA A 92 2.25 16.21 -1.47
CA ALA A 92 3.64 15.85 -1.70
C ALA A 92 4.57 16.27 -0.55
N GLN A 93 4.44 17.52 -0.08
CA GLN A 93 5.21 17.99 1.07
C GLN A 93 4.84 17.27 2.37
N GLY A 94 3.58 17.00 2.59
CA GLY A 94 3.11 16.21 3.72
C GLY A 94 3.68 14.79 3.72
N ALA A 95 3.74 14.14 2.56
CA ALA A 95 4.37 12.84 2.38
C ALA A 95 5.86 12.86 2.70
N MET A 96 6.59 13.84 2.15
CA MET A 96 8.01 14.04 2.45
C MET A 96 8.25 14.34 3.93
N ALA A 97 7.39 15.14 4.57
CA ALA A 97 7.48 15.43 6.00
C ALA A 97 7.28 14.16 6.85
N GLY A 98 6.32 13.30 6.50
CA GLY A 98 6.15 11.99 7.12
C GLY A 98 7.41 11.14 7.02
N GLY A 99 8.02 11.08 5.84
CA GLY A 99 9.30 10.38 5.64
C GLY A 99 10.45 10.96 6.48
N LEU A 100 10.54 12.29 6.61
CA LEU A 100 11.51 12.93 7.50
C LEU A 100 11.31 12.55 8.97
N VAL A 101 10.06 12.43 9.44
CA VAL A 101 9.77 11.93 10.80
C VAL A 101 10.30 10.51 10.99
N TYR A 102 10.12 9.63 9.99
CA TYR A 102 10.73 8.28 10.01
C TYR A 102 12.25 8.33 10.14
N LEU A 103 12.93 9.20 9.37
CA LEU A 103 14.39 9.34 9.44
C LEU A 103 14.85 9.86 10.79
N LEU A 104 14.12 10.82 11.38
CA LEU A 104 14.40 11.32 12.73
C LEU A 104 14.25 10.22 13.78
N VAL A 105 13.16 9.44 13.73
CA VAL A 105 12.96 8.32 14.65
C VAL A 105 14.01 7.23 14.44
N ALA A 106 14.37 6.92 13.19
CA ALA A 106 15.46 5.99 12.87
C ALA A 106 16.79 6.42 13.51
N LEU A 107 17.09 7.72 13.45
CA LEU A 107 18.28 8.29 14.07
C LEU A 107 18.24 8.15 15.59
N ILE A 108 17.10 8.42 16.24
CA ILE A 108 16.91 8.23 17.67
C ILE A 108 17.11 6.76 18.04
N VAL A 109 16.49 5.84 17.30
CA VAL A 109 16.64 4.39 17.52
C VAL A 109 18.10 3.95 17.41
N LYS A 110 18.84 4.48 16.44
CA LYS A 110 20.25 4.16 16.24
C LYS A 110 21.13 4.55 17.44
N TYR A 111 20.85 5.68 18.10
CA TYR A 111 21.68 6.20 19.18
C TYR A 111 21.13 5.87 20.58
N ALA A 112 19.82 5.87 20.76
CA ALA A 112 19.17 5.64 22.05
C ALA A 112 18.62 4.20 22.22
N GLY A 113 18.75 3.37 21.17
CA GLY A 113 18.18 2.01 21.18
C GLY A 113 16.68 2.00 20.94
N LYS A 114 16.07 0.82 20.99
CA LYS A 114 14.65 0.61 20.70
C LYS A 114 13.73 0.55 21.92
N ASP A 115 14.27 0.44 23.12
CA ASP A 115 13.50 0.12 24.35
C ASP A 115 12.49 1.20 24.75
N TRP A 116 12.65 2.43 24.26
CA TRP A 116 11.70 3.51 24.47
C TRP A 116 10.45 3.36 23.57
N ILE A 117 10.57 2.66 22.44
CA ILE A 117 9.46 2.46 21.48
C ILE A 117 8.34 1.68 22.16
N ASP A 118 8.67 0.59 22.85
CA ASP A 118 7.70 -0.25 23.55
C ASP A 118 6.93 0.53 24.63
N LYS A 119 7.52 1.64 25.13
CA LYS A 119 6.87 2.54 26.10
C LYS A 119 5.98 3.57 25.44
N VAL A 120 6.34 4.06 24.25
CA VAL A 120 5.59 5.10 23.51
C VAL A 120 4.51 4.48 22.63
N LEU A 121 4.80 3.32 22.02
CA LEU A 121 3.93 2.58 21.11
C LEU A 121 3.76 1.13 21.59
N PRO A 122 3.13 0.92 22.76
CA PRO A 122 2.89 -0.44 23.24
C PRO A 122 1.95 -1.19 22.30
N PRO A 123 2.09 -2.52 22.14
CA PRO A 123 1.29 -3.32 21.22
C PRO A 123 -0.23 -3.17 21.41
N ILE A 124 -0.68 -2.86 22.64
CA ILE A 124 -2.09 -2.62 22.96
C ILE A 124 -2.66 -1.37 22.23
N VAL A 125 -1.82 -0.44 21.81
CA VAL A 125 -2.25 0.78 21.11
C VAL A 125 -2.35 0.52 19.60
N VAL A 126 -1.58 -0.41 19.05
CA VAL A 126 -1.52 -0.71 17.61
C VAL A 126 -2.88 -1.17 17.09
N GLY A 127 -3.54 -2.09 17.78
CA GLY A 127 -4.85 -2.62 17.37
C GLY A 127 -5.92 -1.54 17.24
N PRO A 128 -6.17 -0.72 18.28
CA PRO A 128 -7.09 0.42 18.22
C PRO A 128 -6.76 1.42 17.10
N ILE A 129 -5.49 1.72 16.85
CA ILE A 129 -5.07 2.62 15.76
C ILE A 129 -5.53 2.06 14.41
N ILE A 130 -5.25 0.77 14.13
CA ILE A 130 -5.66 0.11 12.88
C ILE A 130 -7.19 0.10 12.74
N MET A 131 -7.92 -0.17 13.83
CA MET A 131 -9.39 -0.11 13.83
C MET A 131 -9.90 1.30 13.49
N VAL A 132 -9.30 2.36 14.05
CA VAL A 132 -9.68 3.76 13.76
C VAL A 132 -9.42 4.09 12.29
N ILE A 133 -8.30 3.63 11.70
CA ILE A 133 -8.04 3.81 10.27
C ILE A 133 -9.17 3.19 9.44
N GLY A 134 -9.55 1.95 9.73
CA GLY A 134 -10.64 1.27 9.04
C GLY A 134 -11.99 1.98 9.21
N LEU A 135 -12.33 2.43 10.41
CA LEU A 135 -13.57 3.16 10.70
C LEU A 135 -13.64 4.52 10.00
N ASN A 136 -12.53 5.23 9.89
CA ASN A 136 -12.47 6.51 9.16
C ASN A 136 -12.78 6.34 7.66
N LEU A 137 -12.50 5.15 7.09
CA LEU A 137 -12.79 4.84 5.69
C LEU A 137 -14.21 4.29 5.47
N ALA A 138 -14.94 3.96 6.54
CA ALA A 138 -16.27 3.35 6.41
C ALA A 138 -17.27 4.23 5.65
N ALA A 139 -17.26 5.54 5.88
CA ALA A 139 -18.13 6.47 5.18
C ALA A 139 -17.82 6.50 3.67
N ASN A 140 -16.54 6.50 3.28
CA ASN A 140 -16.13 6.43 1.87
C ASN A 140 -16.58 5.10 1.25
N ALA A 141 -16.33 3.98 1.95
CA ALA A 141 -16.71 2.65 1.48
C ALA A 141 -18.24 2.52 1.25
N VAL A 142 -19.06 3.03 2.17
CA VAL A 142 -20.52 3.03 2.02
C VAL A 142 -20.94 3.93 0.85
N ASN A 143 -20.37 5.12 0.73
CA ASN A 143 -20.68 6.02 -0.37
C ASN A 143 -20.33 5.38 -1.72
N ASP A 144 -19.14 4.81 -1.87
CA ASP A 144 -18.71 4.18 -3.12
C ASP A 144 -19.54 2.93 -3.45
N ALA A 145 -19.93 2.16 -2.43
CA ALA A 145 -20.78 0.98 -2.58
C ALA A 145 -22.20 1.29 -3.01
N THR A 146 -22.72 2.48 -2.69
CA THR A 146 -24.15 2.83 -2.89
C THR A 146 -24.39 3.91 -3.94
N THR A 147 -23.34 4.57 -4.43
CA THR A 147 -23.48 5.75 -5.31
C THR A 147 -22.94 5.47 -6.70
N LEU A 148 -23.71 5.82 -7.71
CA LEU A 148 -23.31 5.85 -9.11
C LEU A 148 -23.70 7.23 -9.69
N ASN A 149 -22.77 7.88 -10.39
CA ASN A 149 -22.99 9.23 -10.95
C ASN A 149 -23.51 10.25 -9.89
N LYS A 150 -22.95 10.23 -8.68
CA LYS A 150 -23.29 11.10 -7.55
C LYS A 150 -24.72 10.95 -7.01
N SER A 151 -25.41 9.87 -7.34
CA SER A 151 -26.76 9.56 -6.82
C SER A 151 -26.81 8.13 -6.30
N TYR A 152 -27.72 7.88 -5.35
CA TYR A 152 -27.95 6.53 -4.85
C TYR A 152 -28.37 5.60 -5.97
N SER A 153 -27.75 4.42 -6.04
CA SER A 153 -28.05 3.40 -7.04
C SER A 153 -28.11 2.01 -6.41
N ILE A 154 -29.27 1.38 -6.55
CA ILE A 154 -29.44 -0.02 -6.13
C ILE A 154 -28.51 -0.97 -6.90
N TYR A 155 -28.19 -0.63 -8.15
CA TYR A 155 -27.27 -1.41 -8.97
C TYR A 155 -25.83 -1.34 -8.43
N ALA A 156 -25.38 -0.14 -7.99
CA ALA A 156 -24.07 0.01 -7.34
C ALA A 156 -24.01 -0.85 -6.07
N LEU A 157 -25.06 -0.82 -5.25
CA LEU A 157 -25.16 -1.64 -4.05
C LEU A 157 -25.10 -3.14 -4.39
N LEU A 158 -25.84 -3.61 -5.39
CA LEU A 158 -25.82 -5.03 -5.79
C LEU A 158 -24.42 -5.46 -6.29
N ILE A 159 -23.79 -4.64 -7.13
CA ILE A 159 -22.44 -4.92 -7.65
C ILE A 159 -21.43 -4.99 -6.50
N SER A 160 -21.46 -4.02 -5.58
CA SER A 160 -20.54 -3.99 -4.43
C SER A 160 -20.75 -5.15 -3.48
N MET A 161 -22.00 -5.55 -3.21
CA MET A 161 -22.31 -6.71 -2.38
C MET A 161 -21.81 -8.02 -2.99
N VAL A 162 -22.05 -8.25 -4.30
CA VAL A 162 -21.55 -9.42 -5.00
C VAL A 162 -20.01 -9.46 -4.98
N THR A 163 -19.37 -8.32 -5.24
CA THR A 163 -17.90 -8.20 -5.17
C THR A 163 -17.38 -8.52 -3.78
N LEU A 164 -17.97 -7.93 -2.73
CA LEU A 164 -17.58 -8.17 -1.33
C LEU A 164 -17.74 -9.65 -0.95
N PHE A 165 -18.89 -10.27 -1.26
CA PHE A 165 -19.10 -11.69 -0.99
C PHE A 165 -18.10 -12.57 -1.73
N ALA A 166 -17.77 -12.24 -2.98
CA ALA A 166 -16.76 -12.98 -3.72
C ALA A 166 -15.38 -12.88 -3.05
N VAL A 167 -14.95 -11.67 -2.61
CA VAL A 167 -13.70 -11.50 -1.86
C VAL A 167 -13.70 -12.35 -0.58
N ILE A 168 -14.79 -12.30 0.20
CA ILE A 168 -14.91 -13.09 1.44
C ILE A 168 -14.81 -14.59 1.14
N LEU A 169 -15.53 -15.09 0.13
CA LEU A 169 -15.50 -16.50 -0.25
C LEU A 169 -14.09 -16.93 -0.71
N PHE A 170 -13.42 -16.13 -1.54
CA PHE A 170 -12.05 -16.44 -1.97
C PHE A 170 -11.07 -16.39 -0.81
N ASN A 171 -11.24 -15.47 0.13
CA ASN A 171 -10.39 -15.39 1.32
C ASN A 171 -10.59 -16.58 2.27
N MET A 172 -11.84 -17.00 2.50
CA MET A 172 -12.15 -18.08 3.45
C MET A 172 -11.90 -19.48 2.87
N TYR A 173 -12.26 -19.71 1.61
CA TYR A 173 -12.23 -21.03 0.98
C TYR A 173 -11.15 -21.17 -0.10
N GLY A 174 -10.51 -20.09 -0.50
CA GLY A 174 -9.46 -20.09 -1.50
C GLY A 174 -8.25 -20.92 -1.07
N LYS A 175 -7.79 -21.80 -1.95
CA LYS A 175 -6.59 -22.63 -1.75
C LYS A 175 -5.50 -22.22 -2.74
N LYS A 176 -4.25 -22.37 -2.35
CA LYS A 176 -3.08 -22.02 -3.19
C LYS A 176 -3.15 -20.55 -3.66
N ILE A 177 -3.05 -20.30 -4.97
CA ILE A 177 -3.09 -18.96 -5.57
C ILE A 177 -4.40 -18.23 -5.29
N ILE A 178 -5.55 -18.92 -5.32
CA ILE A 178 -6.87 -18.31 -5.08
C ILE A 178 -6.94 -17.64 -3.70
N GLY A 179 -6.40 -18.28 -2.67
CA GLY A 179 -6.37 -17.72 -1.30
C GLY A 179 -5.37 -16.60 -1.09
N VAL A 180 -4.52 -16.32 -2.10
CA VAL A 180 -3.49 -15.27 -2.02
C VAL A 180 -3.92 -13.97 -2.68
N ILE A 181 -4.80 -14.05 -3.70
CA ILE A 181 -5.27 -12.90 -4.49
C ILE A 181 -6.80 -12.73 -4.41
N PRO A 182 -7.43 -12.82 -3.22
CA PRO A 182 -8.88 -12.81 -3.10
C PRO A 182 -9.50 -11.50 -3.58
N ILE A 183 -8.82 -10.36 -3.35
CA ILE A 183 -9.30 -9.03 -3.75
C ILE A 183 -9.35 -8.93 -5.27
N LEU A 184 -8.28 -9.33 -5.98
CA LEU A 184 -8.24 -9.30 -7.44
C LEU A 184 -9.33 -10.19 -8.04
N LEU A 185 -9.51 -11.40 -7.51
CA LEU A 185 -10.55 -12.33 -7.98
C LEU A 185 -11.96 -11.78 -7.72
N GLY A 186 -12.17 -11.15 -6.56
CA GLY A 186 -13.42 -10.48 -6.24
C GLY A 186 -13.72 -9.33 -7.20
N LEU A 187 -12.73 -8.51 -7.55
CA LEU A 187 -12.87 -7.45 -8.55
C LEU A 187 -13.27 -8.03 -9.93
N ILE A 188 -12.62 -9.12 -10.36
CA ILE A 188 -12.97 -9.79 -11.62
C ILE A 188 -14.44 -10.26 -11.60
N VAL A 189 -14.88 -10.88 -10.50
CA VAL A 189 -16.28 -11.30 -10.34
C VAL A 189 -17.21 -10.09 -10.38
N GLY A 190 -16.86 -8.98 -9.70
CA GLY A 190 -17.61 -7.74 -9.71
C GLY A 190 -17.74 -7.15 -11.11
N TYR A 191 -16.66 -7.12 -11.90
CA TYR A 191 -16.68 -6.67 -13.30
C TYR A 191 -17.56 -7.56 -14.17
N ILE A 192 -17.44 -8.89 -14.06
CA ILE A 192 -18.28 -9.84 -14.80
C ILE A 192 -19.76 -9.62 -14.45
N PHE A 193 -20.06 -9.53 -13.14
CA PHE A 193 -21.43 -9.29 -12.68
C PHE A 193 -21.98 -7.95 -13.18
N SER A 194 -21.17 -6.90 -13.16
CA SER A 194 -21.50 -5.56 -13.67
C SER A 194 -21.83 -5.61 -15.17
N ALA A 195 -21.03 -6.35 -15.95
CA ALA A 195 -21.27 -6.54 -17.38
C ALA A 195 -22.60 -7.28 -17.64
N VAL A 196 -22.84 -8.39 -16.94
CA VAL A 196 -24.07 -9.18 -17.06
C VAL A 196 -25.29 -8.36 -16.64
N LEU A 197 -25.20 -7.64 -15.51
CA LEU A 197 -26.26 -6.77 -15.03
C LEU A 197 -26.58 -5.66 -16.04
N GLY A 198 -25.56 -5.10 -16.67
CA GLY A 198 -25.70 -4.11 -17.73
C GLY A 198 -26.46 -4.63 -18.94
N LEU A 199 -26.14 -5.85 -19.39
CA LEU A 199 -26.86 -6.52 -20.49
C LEU A 199 -28.33 -6.78 -20.13
N LEU A 200 -28.63 -7.16 -18.89
CA LEU A 200 -29.99 -7.49 -18.45
C LEU A 200 -30.86 -6.23 -18.26
N THR A 201 -30.26 -5.13 -17.81
CA THR A 201 -30.98 -3.89 -17.46
C THR A 201 -30.97 -2.82 -18.56
N GLY A 202 -30.15 -3.00 -19.59
CA GLY A 202 -29.93 -2.00 -20.63
C GLY A 202 -29.09 -0.79 -20.18
N HIS A 203 -28.46 -0.87 -19.01
CA HIS A 203 -27.60 0.18 -18.48
C HIS A 203 -26.12 -0.16 -18.69
N SER A 204 -25.31 0.81 -19.09
CA SER A 204 -23.86 0.62 -19.18
C SER A 204 -23.19 0.98 -17.84
N PHE A 205 -22.75 -0.01 -17.10
CA PHE A 205 -22.01 0.17 -15.85
C PHE A 205 -20.49 0.19 -16.07
N ILE A 206 -20.01 -0.28 -17.22
CA ILE A 206 -18.60 -0.35 -17.58
C ILE A 206 -18.34 0.55 -18.77
N ASN A 207 -17.36 1.43 -18.64
CA ASN A 207 -16.91 2.30 -19.72
C ASN A 207 -15.53 1.83 -20.21
N PHE A 208 -15.46 1.29 -21.42
CA PHE A 208 -14.21 0.87 -22.04
C PHE A 208 -13.56 1.97 -22.90
N SER A 209 -14.18 3.14 -23.05
CA SER A 209 -13.63 4.21 -23.89
C SER A 209 -12.28 4.72 -23.39
N GLU A 210 -12.10 4.81 -22.08
CA GLU A 210 -10.84 5.24 -21.47
C GLU A 210 -9.72 4.19 -21.69
N VAL A 211 -10.07 2.90 -21.61
CA VAL A 211 -9.13 1.81 -21.88
C VAL A 211 -8.74 1.81 -23.37
N ALA A 212 -9.70 2.03 -24.26
CA ALA A 212 -9.46 2.10 -25.70
C ALA A 212 -8.62 3.32 -26.11
N ALA A 213 -8.75 4.44 -25.39
CA ALA A 213 -7.99 5.67 -25.61
C ALA A 213 -6.60 5.65 -24.94
N ALA A 214 -6.35 4.72 -24.00
CA ALA A 214 -5.10 4.66 -23.27
C ALA A 214 -3.92 4.22 -24.15
N HIS A 215 -2.79 4.87 -23.99
CA HIS A 215 -1.55 4.46 -24.63
C HIS A 215 -0.98 3.22 -23.94
N TRP A 216 -0.48 2.24 -24.71
CA TRP A 216 0.14 1.03 -24.18
C TRP A 216 1.41 1.29 -23.37
N ILE A 217 2.14 2.36 -23.71
CA ILE A 217 3.33 2.81 -23.01
C ILE A 217 3.19 4.32 -22.83
N GLN A 218 3.12 4.76 -21.59
CA GLN A 218 3.04 6.18 -21.23
C GLN A 218 3.88 6.43 -19.96
N VAL A 219 4.57 7.56 -19.95
CA VAL A 219 5.24 8.04 -18.73
C VAL A 219 4.15 8.57 -17.79
N PRO A 220 4.16 8.21 -16.49
CA PRO A 220 3.21 8.77 -15.53
C PRO A 220 3.29 10.30 -15.48
N ASN A 221 2.17 10.95 -15.22
CA ASN A 221 2.10 12.40 -15.08
C ASN A 221 2.61 12.80 -13.69
N PHE A 222 3.93 12.85 -13.52
CA PHE A 222 4.55 13.22 -12.26
C PHE A 222 4.26 14.68 -11.88
N ASP A 223 4.18 14.93 -10.56
CA ASP A 223 4.09 16.26 -9.97
C ASP A 223 5.38 16.54 -9.19
N ILE A 224 6.45 16.90 -9.91
CA ILE A 224 7.79 17.09 -9.36
C ILE A 224 7.99 18.53 -8.89
N PRO A 225 8.41 18.77 -7.63
CA PRO A 225 8.74 20.10 -7.12
C PRO A 225 9.79 20.79 -7.99
N PHE A 226 9.64 22.08 -8.20
CA PHE A 226 10.49 22.95 -9.03
C PHE A 226 10.46 22.68 -10.55
N VAL A 227 9.83 21.58 -10.99
CA VAL A 227 9.63 21.27 -12.42
C VAL A 227 8.19 21.57 -12.81
N ASP A 228 7.23 20.94 -12.16
CA ASP A 228 5.81 21.04 -12.51
C ASP A 228 5.12 22.15 -11.72
N TYR A 229 5.64 22.50 -10.54
CA TYR A 229 5.15 23.62 -9.73
C TYR A 229 6.26 24.36 -8.97
N SER A 230 6.05 25.65 -8.72
CA SER A 230 6.95 26.44 -7.88
C SER A 230 6.86 25.98 -6.42
N PHE A 231 8.01 25.80 -5.78
CA PHE A 231 8.04 25.41 -4.38
C PHE A 231 7.44 26.49 -3.49
N LYS A 232 6.39 26.12 -2.77
CA LYS A 232 5.78 26.92 -1.71
C LYS A 232 5.68 26.05 -0.47
N LEU A 233 6.01 26.59 0.70
CA LEU A 233 5.87 25.84 1.95
C LEU A 233 4.40 25.77 2.36
N TYR A 234 3.93 24.56 2.71
CA TYR A 234 2.59 24.27 3.21
C TYR A 234 2.66 23.75 4.66
N PRO A 235 2.74 24.65 5.67
CA PRO A 235 2.82 24.22 7.08
C PRO A 235 1.62 23.39 7.53
N SER A 236 0.43 23.68 7.00
CA SER A 236 -0.79 22.90 7.24
C SER A 236 -0.63 21.44 6.86
N ALA A 237 -0.05 21.17 5.69
CA ALA A 237 0.20 19.82 5.21
C ALA A 237 1.22 19.06 6.08
N ILE A 238 2.30 19.74 6.47
CA ILE A 238 3.32 19.18 7.36
C ILE A 238 2.69 18.83 8.72
N LEU A 239 1.98 19.78 9.35
CA LEU A 239 1.36 19.57 10.65
C LEU A 239 0.25 18.49 10.64
N THR A 240 -0.44 18.33 9.51
CA THR A 240 -1.50 17.33 9.37
C THR A 240 -0.94 15.95 9.10
N MET A 241 0.05 15.82 8.21
CA MET A 241 0.54 14.51 7.74
C MET A 241 1.71 13.96 8.54
N ALA A 242 2.63 14.81 9.05
CA ALA A 242 3.79 14.32 9.79
C ALA A 242 3.42 13.51 11.07
N PRO A 243 2.40 13.85 11.86
CA PRO A 243 1.98 13.02 12.99
C PRO A 243 1.47 11.64 12.59
N ILE A 244 0.91 11.47 11.39
CA ILE A 244 0.40 10.18 10.90
C ILE A 244 1.57 9.20 10.68
N ALA A 245 2.79 9.68 10.51
CA ALA A 245 3.98 8.85 10.43
C ALA A 245 4.15 7.95 11.68
N PHE A 246 3.79 8.41 12.88
CA PHE A 246 3.82 7.57 14.07
C PHE A 246 2.80 6.42 14.00
N VAL A 247 1.66 6.66 13.37
CA VAL A 247 0.65 5.62 13.15
C VAL A 247 1.19 4.54 12.19
N THR A 248 1.76 4.96 11.07
CA THR A 248 2.33 4.02 10.10
C THR A 248 3.61 3.33 10.61
N MET A 249 4.37 3.96 11.51
CA MET A 249 5.46 3.28 12.22
C MET A 249 4.95 2.12 13.08
N THR A 250 3.80 2.25 13.74
CA THR A 250 3.24 1.13 14.52
C THR A 250 2.85 -0.03 13.62
N GLU A 251 2.30 0.25 12.45
CA GLU A 251 2.01 -0.74 11.42
C GLU A 251 3.30 -1.42 10.93
N HIS A 252 4.34 -0.63 10.63
CA HIS A 252 5.65 -1.14 10.23
C HIS A 252 6.25 -2.09 11.30
N PHE A 253 6.18 -1.72 12.59
CA PHE A 253 6.66 -2.60 13.67
C PHE A 253 5.89 -3.92 13.70
N GLY A 254 4.57 -3.87 13.54
CA GLY A 254 3.74 -5.06 13.43
C GLY A 254 4.17 -5.96 12.26
N HIS A 255 4.41 -5.39 11.11
CA HIS A 255 4.88 -6.10 9.91
C HIS A 255 6.26 -6.75 10.13
N VAL A 256 7.21 -6.03 10.72
CA VAL A 256 8.53 -6.58 11.05
C VAL A 256 8.43 -7.73 12.05
N MET A 257 7.56 -7.63 13.07
CA MET A 257 7.30 -8.72 14.03
C MET A 257 6.74 -9.97 13.35
N VAL A 258 5.81 -9.82 12.42
CA VAL A 258 5.27 -10.94 11.64
C VAL A 258 6.35 -11.55 10.77
N LEU A 259 7.16 -10.75 10.09
CA LEU A 259 8.29 -11.22 9.29
C LEU A 259 9.33 -11.96 10.15
N ASN A 260 9.63 -11.46 11.35
CA ASN A 260 10.50 -12.17 12.31
C ASN A 260 9.97 -13.59 12.59
N SER A 261 8.67 -13.70 12.84
CA SER A 261 8.03 -15.00 13.13
C SER A 261 8.02 -15.93 11.91
N LEU A 262 7.79 -15.40 10.71
CA LEU A 262 7.71 -16.20 9.48
C LEU A 262 9.05 -16.73 9.02
N THR A 263 10.10 -15.91 9.15
CA THR A 263 11.46 -16.22 8.65
C THR A 263 12.38 -16.79 9.74
N GLU A 264 11.92 -16.83 11.00
CA GLU A 264 12.71 -17.22 12.18
C GLU A 264 13.99 -16.37 12.34
N ARG A 265 13.92 -15.07 11.93
CA ARG A 265 15.02 -14.10 12.00
C ARG A 265 14.64 -12.92 12.90
N ASP A 266 15.62 -12.24 13.48
CA ASP A 266 15.41 -11.01 14.27
C ASP A 266 15.82 -9.77 13.46
N TYR A 267 14.90 -9.24 12.68
CA TYR A 267 15.12 -8.03 11.86
C TYR A 267 15.26 -6.75 12.70
N PHE A 268 14.87 -6.78 13.97
CA PHE A 268 15.14 -5.67 14.87
C PHE A 268 16.64 -5.55 15.22
N LYS A 269 17.39 -6.66 15.11
CA LYS A 269 18.85 -6.68 15.30
C LYS A 269 19.60 -6.60 13.99
N ASP A 270 19.20 -7.37 12.97
CA ASP A 270 19.86 -7.44 11.69
C ASP A 270 18.83 -7.49 10.55
N PRO A 271 18.69 -6.44 9.74
CA PRO A 271 19.59 -5.30 9.50
C PRO A 271 19.56 -4.20 10.55
N GLY A 272 18.65 -4.25 11.53
CA GLY A 272 18.43 -3.25 12.55
C GLY A 272 17.17 -2.42 12.28
N LEU A 273 16.46 -2.08 13.36
CA LEU A 273 15.22 -1.30 13.28
C LEU A 273 15.46 0.11 12.72
N ASP A 274 16.62 0.70 13.01
CA ASP A 274 17.05 1.99 12.45
C ASP A 274 17.10 1.95 10.91
N ARG A 275 17.53 0.83 10.33
CA ARG A 275 17.59 0.67 8.87
C ARG A 275 16.23 0.44 8.24
N THR A 276 15.38 -0.37 8.87
CA THR A 276 14.03 -0.60 8.32
C THR A 276 13.21 0.67 8.33
N LEU A 277 13.27 1.47 9.42
CA LEU A 277 12.66 2.79 9.50
C LEU A 277 13.26 3.77 8.49
N THR A 278 14.59 3.75 8.29
CA THR A 278 15.24 4.59 7.26
C THR A 278 14.73 4.21 5.87
N GLY A 279 14.56 2.92 5.60
CA GLY A 279 14.03 2.44 4.33
C GLY A 279 12.62 2.94 4.04
N ASP A 280 11.70 2.84 5.01
CA ASP A 280 10.34 3.35 4.91
C ASP A 280 10.32 4.88 4.76
N GLY A 281 11.14 5.59 5.55
CA GLY A 281 11.24 7.05 5.47
C GLY A 281 11.72 7.54 4.10
N LEU A 282 12.75 6.91 3.54
CA LEU A 282 13.22 7.22 2.19
C LEU A 282 12.17 6.88 1.13
N ALA A 283 11.47 5.75 1.27
CA ALA A 283 10.38 5.38 0.37
C ALA A 283 9.27 6.43 0.36
N GLN A 284 8.87 6.96 1.53
CA GLN A 284 7.89 8.04 1.63
C GLN A 284 8.38 9.36 1.02
N ILE A 285 9.67 9.72 1.21
CA ILE A 285 10.25 10.92 0.60
C ILE A 285 10.24 10.79 -0.91
N ILE A 286 10.65 9.63 -1.44
CA ILE A 286 10.62 9.35 -2.88
C ILE A 286 9.19 9.46 -3.41
N ALA A 287 8.22 8.84 -2.73
CA ALA A 287 6.81 8.92 -3.12
C ALA A 287 6.33 10.39 -3.18
N GLY A 288 6.56 11.17 -2.13
CA GLY A 288 6.21 12.58 -2.07
C GLY A 288 6.91 13.42 -3.15
N PHE A 289 8.18 13.10 -3.47
CA PHE A 289 8.92 13.81 -4.51
C PHE A 289 8.30 13.65 -5.90
N PHE A 290 7.72 12.49 -6.21
CA PHE A 290 7.03 12.25 -7.48
C PHE A 290 5.53 12.59 -7.46
N GLY A 291 5.01 13.16 -6.36
CA GLY A 291 3.59 13.49 -6.23
C GLY A 291 2.70 12.28 -5.88
N ALA A 292 3.29 11.18 -5.44
CA ALA A 292 2.54 9.99 -5.02
C ALA A 292 2.04 10.09 -3.56
N PRO A 293 1.01 9.28 -3.19
CA PRO A 293 0.67 9.05 -1.80
C PRO A 293 1.86 8.52 -0.99
N PRO A 294 1.94 8.83 0.33
CA PRO A 294 2.92 8.21 1.22
C PRO A 294 2.84 6.69 1.15
N VAL A 295 3.99 6.02 1.17
CA VAL A 295 4.09 4.57 1.13
C VAL A 295 4.49 4.00 2.49
N THR A 296 4.09 2.75 2.76
CA THR A 296 4.45 1.97 3.94
C THR A 296 4.62 0.50 3.57
N SER A 297 5.22 -0.30 4.47
CA SER A 297 5.32 -1.74 4.27
C SER A 297 3.94 -2.40 4.20
N TYR A 298 3.76 -3.42 3.32
CA TYR A 298 2.47 -4.03 3.02
C TYR A 298 2.26 -5.39 3.69
N GLY A 299 1.17 -5.48 4.46
CA GLY A 299 0.70 -6.71 5.09
C GLY A 299 0.23 -7.75 4.08
N GLU A 300 -0.37 -7.35 2.97
CA GLU A 300 -0.83 -8.23 1.89
C GLU A 300 0.32 -9.07 1.33
N ASN A 301 1.46 -8.44 1.06
CA ASN A 301 2.64 -9.13 0.56
C ASN A 301 3.24 -10.06 1.62
N ILE A 302 3.17 -9.70 2.91
CA ILE A 302 3.54 -10.59 4.02
C ILE A 302 2.59 -11.80 4.06
N GLY A 303 1.30 -11.60 3.83
CA GLY A 303 0.32 -12.67 3.69
C GLY A 303 0.66 -13.65 2.55
N VAL A 304 1.11 -13.12 1.39
CA VAL A 304 1.60 -13.95 0.27
C VAL A 304 2.77 -14.82 0.72
N MET A 305 3.75 -14.25 1.41
CA MET A 305 4.91 -14.97 1.93
C MET A 305 4.52 -16.05 2.94
N ALA A 306 3.59 -15.75 3.83
CA ALA A 306 3.08 -16.69 4.83
C ALA A 306 2.43 -17.93 4.19
N LEU A 307 1.68 -17.74 3.09
CA LEU A 307 0.99 -18.82 2.38
C LEU A 307 1.90 -19.58 1.41
N SER A 308 2.74 -18.88 0.66
CA SER A 308 3.63 -19.47 -0.33
C SER A 308 4.85 -20.18 0.29
N LYS A 309 5.24 -19.76 1.51
CA LYS A 309 6.49 -20.15 2.18
C LYS A 309 7.74 -19.75 1.38
N VAL A 310 7.64 -18.66 0.61
CA VAL A 310 8.71 -18.06 -0.18
C VAL A 310 9.01 -16.69 0.43
N TYR A 311 10.21 -16.53 0.94
CA TYR A 311 10.66 -15.32 1.64
C TYR A 311 11.74 -14.56 0.87
N SER A 312 12.04 -14.98 -0.34
CA SER A 312 13.10 -14.42 -1.17
C SER A 312 12.90 -12.94 -1.45
N VAL A 313 13.90 -12.12 -1.13
CA VAL A 313 13.93 -10.69 -1.47
C VAL A 313 13.94 -10.46 -2.99
N TYR A 314 14.50 -11.39 -3.77
CA TYR A 314 14.54 -11.30 -5.23
C TYR A 314 13.17 -11.44 -5.89
N VAL A 315 12.20 -12.02 -5.19
CA VAL A 315 10.80 -12.10 -5.64
C VAL A 315 10.09 -10.76 -5.45
N ILE A 316 10.48 -10.00 -4.42
CA ILE A 316 9.96 -8.67 -4.12
C ILE A 316 10.58 -7.59 -5.01
N ASP A 317 11.87 -7.74 -5.36
CA ASP A 317 12.66 -6.81 -6.15
C ASP A 317 12.21 -6.74 -7.63
N ARG A 318 11.58 -7.79 -8.16
CA ARG A 318 11.21 -7.96 -9.58
C ARG A 318 9.70 -8.02 -9.78
#